data_4c2b22e99bd68a16a63018d6e3228e78
#
_entry.id   4c2b22e99bd68a16a63018d6e3228e78
#
_cell.length_a   1.000
_cell.length_b   1.000
_cell.length_c   1.000
_cell.angle_alpha   90.00
_cell.angle_beta   90.00
_cell.angle_gamma   90.00
#
_symmetry.space_group_name_H-M   'P 1'
#
loop_
_entity.id
_entity.type
_entity.pdbx_description
1 polymer ?
#
loop_
_entity_poly.entity_id
_entity_poly.type
_entity_poly.pdbx_seq_one_letter_code
_entity_poly.pdbx_strand_id
1 'polypeptide(L)'
;MNKWVNTRGNQIKNNPSIQIQELKGEEIHYGRADHLLEKSDFSHQLLAVLTLSNERDKSVAIRSLDTLWSYYRYSMVSVLDWELIANTTCHPAEMVPSRLHLLWDEHAKIGEVSAVVVHPFHQNKKIGTQLFSKMHTDVALQEFDAIIGWTINPSMKHIWERHNYEKIAFPWKLYEEWLAFFEPLIGREVFEKNAHCGLFIHPKHEKAKEEKIRSALASL
;
A
#
# COMPACT_ATOMS: atom_id res chain seq x y z
N MET A 1 20.79 15.49 -24.89
CA MET A 1 19.43 15.43 -24.34
C MET A 1 18.60 14.50 -25.22
N ASN A 2 18.28 13.32 -24.70
CA ASN A 2 17.82 12.19 -25.51
C ASN A 2 16.39 12.39 -26.05
N LYS A 3 16.18 12.11 -27.34
CA LYS A 3 14.84 12.08 -28.00
C LYS A 3 13.79 11.24 -27.22
N TRP A 4 14.22 10.24 -26.47
CA TRP A 4 13.38 9.38 -25.63
C TRP A 4 12.68 10.14 -24.49
N VAL A 5 13.34 11.09 -23.84
CA VAL A 5 12.78 11.88 -22.74
C VAL A 5 11.63 12.77 -23.22
N ASN A 6 11.74 13.33 -24.41
CA ASN A 6 10.69 14.19 -24.99
C ASN A 6 9.44 13.41 -25.43
N THR A 7 9.58 12.16 -25.88
CA THR A 7 8.43 11.35 -26.33
C THR A 7 7.61 10.84 -25.15
N ARG A 8 8.26 10.40 -24.07
CA ARG A 8 7.59 9.99 -22.84
C ARG A 8 6.91 11.17 -22.14
N GLY A 9 7.57 12.32 -22.03
CA GLY A 9 6.99 13.50 -21.40
C GLY A 9 5.68 13.94 -22.05
N ASN A 10 5.58 13.87 -23.37
CA ASN A 10 4.36 14.21 -24.12
C ASN A 10 3.26 13.15 -23.96
N GLN A 11 3.59 11.86 -23.88
CA GLN A 11 2.62 10.79 -23.66
C GLN A 11 2.01 10.86 -22.26
N ILE A 12 2.81 11.22 -21.26
CA ILE A 12 2.37 11.32 -19.86
C ILE A 12 1.46 12.53 -19.68
N LYS A 13 1.80 13.70 -20.22
CA LYS A 13 0.96 14.92 -20.11
C LYS A 13 -0.44 14.74 -20.71
N ASN A 14 -0.60 13.83 -21.66
CA ASN A 14 -1.88 13.55 -22.30
C ASN A 14 -2.62 12.33 -21.72
N ASN A 15 -2.08 11.65 -20.71
CA ASN A 15 -2.73 10.51 -20.09
C ASN A 15 -3.66 10.99 -18.95
N PRO A 16 -4.99 10.85 -19.07
CA PRO A 16 -5.94 11.33 -18.06
C PRO A 16 -5.82 10.62 -16.71
N SER A 17 -5.17 9.46 -16.67
CA SER A 17 -4.94 8.72 -15.43
C SER A 17 -3.74 9.25 -14.62
N ILE A 18 -2.96 10.17 -15.19
CA ILE A 18 -1.81 10.79 -14.54
C ILE A 18 -2.20 12.17 -14.03
N GLN A 19 -2.06 12.40 -12.75
CA GLN A 19 -2.24 13.70 -12.15
C GLN A 19 -0.89 14.38 -11.98
N ILE A 20 -0.78 15.63 -12.41
CA ILE A 20 0.42 16.46 -12.24
C ILE A 20 0.13 17.51 -11.17
N GLN A 21 1.03 17.64 -10.23
CA GLN A 21 0.99 18.67 -9.19
C GLN A 21 2.30 19.45 -9.19
N GLU A 22 2.20 20.76 -9.22
CA GLU A 22 3.36 21.62 -9.00
C GLU A 22 3.57 21.82 -7.49
N LEU A 23 4.78 21.56 -7.03
CA LEU A 23 5.19 21.76 -5.65
C LEU A 23 6.52 22.52 -5.63
N LYS A 24 6.49 23.80 -5.27
CA LYS A 24 7.68 24.68 -5.20
C LYS A 24 8.49 24.77 -6.50
N GLY A 25 7.81 24.77 -7.65
CA GLY A 25 8.42 24.81 -8.99
C GLY A 25 8.82 23.44 -9.54
N GLU A 26 8.57 22.36 -8.82
CA GLU A 26 8.81 20.97 -9.25
C GLU A 26 7.49 20.32 -9.70
N GLU A 27 7.46 19.67 -10.85
CA GLU A 27 6.30 18.91 -11.33
C GLU A 27 6.35 17.49 -10.74
N ILE A 28 5.43 17.17 -9.82
CA ILE A 28 5.26 15.81 -9.29
C ILE A 28 4.16 15.11 -10.07
N HIS A 29 4.48 13.97 -10.64
CA HIS A 29 3.54 13.13 -11.37
C HIS A 29 3.01 12.00 -10.48
N TYR A 30 1.68 11.88 -10.39
CA TYR A 30 0.98 10.84 -9.63
C TYR A 30 0.24 9.93 -10.61
N GLY A 31 0.47 8.64 -10.53
CA GLY A 31 -0.21 7.68 -11.39
C GLY A 31 0.13 6.24 -11.05
N ARG A 32 -0.44 5.31 -11.79
CA ARG A 32 -0.06 3.88 -11.68
C ARG A 32 1.39 3.70 -12.09
N ALA A 33 2.09 2.79 -11.44
CA ALA A 33 3.50 2.52 -11.73
C ALA A 33 3.70 2.10 -13.20
N ASP A 34 2.80 1.28 -13.75
CA ASP A 34 2.83 0.81 -15.13
C ASP A 34 2.61 1.91 -16.18
N HIS A 35 2.14 3.08 -15.78
CA HIS A 35 2.02 4.27 -16.65
C HIS A 35 3.22 5.20 -16.55
N LEU A 36 3.95 5.20 -15.45
CA LEU A 36 5.00 6.18 -15.15
C LEU A 36 6.42 5.62 -15.25
N LEU A 37 6.63 4.35 -14.91
CA LEU A 37 7.95 3.73 -14.83
C LEU A 37 8.02 2.43 -15.64
N GLU A 38 9.22 2.04 -16.05
CA GLU A 38 9.46 0.67 -16.49
C GLU A 38 9.47 -0.26 -15.29
N LYS A 39 9.07 -1.51 -15.50
CA LYS A 39 8.92 -2.48 -14.42
C LYS A 39 10.23 -2.76 -13.64
N SER A 40 11.36 -2.81 -14.35
CA SER A 40 12.68 -2.96 -13.75
C SER A 40 13.07 -1.75 -12.91
N ASP A 41 12.85 -0.54 -13.45
CA ASP A 41 13.18 0.71 -12.77
C ASP A 41 12.31 0.88 -11.52
N PHE A 42 11.02 0.58 -11.62
CA PHE A 42 10.10 0.60 -10.47
C PHE A 42 10.63 -0.24 -9.31
N SER A 43 10.98 -1.51 -9.55
CA SER A 43 11.36 -2.43 -8.49
C SER A 43 12.66 -2.01 -7.79
N HIS A 44 13.66 -1.57 -8.57
CA HIS A 44 14.93 -1.10 -8.01
C HIS A 44 14.77 0.23 -7.25
N GLN A 45 14.02 1.18 -7.81
CA GLN A 45 13.78 2.46 -7.17
C GLN A 45 12.92 2.29 -5.90
N LEU A 46 11.89 1.43 -5.94
CA LEU A 46 11.09 1.15 -4.76
C LEU A 46 11.91 0.50 -3.65
N LEU A 47 12.78 -0.47 -3.99
CA LEU A 47 13.70 -1.07 -3.00
C LEU A 47 14.60 -0.02 -2.37
N ALA A 48 15.15 0.90 -3.15
CA ALA A 48 15.99 1.98 -2.63
C ALA A 48 15.22 2.89 -1.66
N VAL A 49 14.01 3.31 -2.01
CA VAL A 49 13.17 4.16 -1.16
C VAL A 49 12.74 3.43 0.12
N LEU A 50 12.41 2.14 0.04
CA LEU A 50 12.08 1.32 1.21
C LEU A 50 13.30 1.18 2.14
N THR A 51 14.49 0.95 1.59
CA THR A 51 15.73 0.82 2.37
C THR A 51 16.04 2.12 3.11
N LEU A 52 16.05 3.25 2.42
CA LEU A 52 16.28 4.57 3.02
C LEU A 52 15.23 4.90 4.11
N SER A 53 13.99 4.56 3.86
CA SER A 53 12.92 4.79 4.84
C SER A 53 13.05 3.87 6.04
N ASN A 54 13.48 2.61 5.86
CA ASN A 54 13.71 1.67 6.96
C ASN A 54 14.94 2.03 7.81
N GLU A 55 15.96 2.61 7.22
CA GLU A 55 17.12 3.13 7.98
C GLU A 55 16.68 4.20 8.97
N ARG A 56 15.72 5.04 8.57
CA ARG A 56 15.18 6.12 9.39
C ARG A 56 14.08 5.68 10.34
N ASP A 57 13.17 4.81 9.85
CA ASP A 57 12.01 4.32 10.59
C ASP A 57 11.88 2.80 10.38
N LYS A 58 12.29 2.02 11.37
CA LYS A 58 12.30 0.54 11.35
C LYS A 58 10.91 -0.10 11.15
N SER A 59 9.86 0.69 11.02
CA SER A 59 8.51 0.19 10.74
C SER A 59 8.26 -0.23 9.29
N VAL A 60 9.20 0.04 8.38
CA VAL A 60 9.07 -0.26 6.95
C VAL A 60 9.65 -1.64 6.64
N ALA A 61 8.83 -2.55 6.17
CA ALA A 61 9.29 -3.88 5.74
C ALA A 61 10.03 -3.80 4.38
N ILE A 62 11.23 -4.36 4.33
CA ILE A 62 11.98 -4.52 3.08
C ILE A 62 11.51 -5.82 2.43
N ARG A 63 11.18 -5.78 1.15
CA ARG A 63 10.75 -6.94 0.34
C ARG A 63 11.83 -7.35 -0.66
N SER A 64 11.78 -8.60 -1.11
CA SER A 64 12.62 -9.06 -2.23
C SER A 64 12.23 -8.34 -3.53
N LEU A 65 13.17 -8.24 -4.47
CA LEU A 65 12.89 -7.66 -5.80
C LEU A 65 11.75 -8.38 -6.52
N ASP A 66 11.66 -9.70 -6.39
CA ASP A 66 10.58 -10.49 -7.02
C ASP A 66 9.22 -10.11 -6.45
N THR A 67 9.12 -9.93 -5.13
CA THR A 67 7.90 -9.44 -4.48
C THR A 67 7.55 -8.03 -4.96
N LEU A 68 8.52 -7.11 -4.98
CA LEU A 68 8.29 -5.75 -5.48
C LEU A 68 7.90 -5.75 -6.94
N TRP A 69 8.42 -6.68 -7.72
CA TRP A 69 8.06 -6.85 -9.12
C TRP A 69 6.60 -7.29 -9.31
N SER A 70 6.06 -8.10 -8.39
CA SER A 70 4.65 -8.48 -8.40
C SER A 70 3.72 -7.31 -8.09
N TYR A 71 4.18 -6.31 -7.33
CA TYR A 71 3.41 -5.12 -6.95
C TYR A 71 3.21 -4.11 -8.07
N TYR A 72 4.00 -4.15 -9.13
CA TYR A 72 4.08 -3.12 -10.17
C TYR A 72 2.70 -2.65 -10.67
N ARG A 73 1.81 -3.57 -11.05
CA ARG A 73 0.48 -3.22 -11.56
C ARG A 73 -0.51 -2.77 -10.49
N TYR A 74 -0.22 -3.02 -9.23
CA TYR A 74 -1.07 -2.67 -8.08
C TYR A 74 -0.58 -1.42 -7.34
N SER A 75 0.47 -0.80 -7.84
CA SER A 75 1.12 0.34 -7.20
C SER A 75 0.68 1.65 -7.83
N MET A 76 0.41 2.60 -6.95
CA MET A 76 0.38 4.02 -7.28
C MET A 76 1.69 4.64 -6.83
N VAL A 77 2.28 5.44 -7.69
CA VAL A 77 3.57 6.09 -7.45
C VAL A 77 3.49 7.60 -7.62
N SER A 78 4.40 8.29 -6.94
CA SER A 78 4.73 9.68 -7.24
C SER A 78 6.16 9.73 -7.77
N VAL A 79 6.36 10.38 -8.90
CA VAL A 79 7.67 10.56 -9.53
C VAL A 79 7.98 12.04 -9.68
N LEU A 80 9.24 12.38 -9.44
CA LEU A 80 9.85 13.67 -9.67
C LEU A 80 11.11 13.43 -10.51
N ASP A 81 11.23 14.11 -11.63
CA ASP A 81 12.35 13.92 -12.57
C ASP A 81 12.65 12.45 -12.93
N TRP A 82 11.58 11.63 -13.04
CA TRP A 82 11.61 10.18 -13.29
C TRP A 82 12.14 9.32 -12.14
N GLU A 83 12.38 9.92 -11.01
CA GLU A 83 12.74 9.22 -9.78
C GLU A 83 11.50 8.97 -8.94
N LEU A 84 11.34 7.75 -8.44
CA LEU A 84 10.27 7.38 -7.53
C LEU A 84 10.50 8.03 -6.17
N ILE A 85 9.59 8.93 -5.78
CA ILE A 85 9.64 9.61 -4.49
C ILE A 85 8.61 9.11 -3.49
N ALA A 86 7.58 8.41 -3.95
CA ALA A 86 6.62 7.75 -3.07
C ALA A 86 5.94 6.57 -3.76
N ASN A 87 5.53 5.59 -2.97
CA ASN A 87 4.76 4.44 -3.40
C ASN A 87 3.66 4.10 -2.40
N THR A 88 2.57 3.57 -2.89
CA THR A 88 1.56 2.83 -2.12
C THR A 88 1.01 1.72 -2.99
N THR A 89 0.86 0.54 -2.43
CA THR A 89 0.41 -0.65 -3.15
C THR A 89 -0.83 -1.22 -2.48
N CYS A 90 -1.80 -1.67 -3.28
CA CYS A 90 -2.85 -2.56 -2.82
C CYS A 90 -2.87 -3.78 -3.74
N HIS A 91 -2.36 -4.89 -3.26
CA HIS A 91 -2.21 -6.13 -4.02
C HIS A 91 -3.08 -7.23 -3.42
N PRO A 92 -3.31 -8.35 -4.13
CA PRO A 92 -3.98 -9.51 -3.55
C PRO A 92 -3.30 -9.90 -2.24
N ALA A 93 -4.07 -10.08 -1.17
CA ALA A 93 -3.52 -10.44 0.13
C ALA A 93 -2.83 -11.81 0.05
N GLU A 94 -1.51 -11.83 0.27
CA GLU A 94 -0.68 -13.04 0.22
C GLU A 94 -0.91 -13.92 1.45
N MET A 95 -1.27 -13.28 2.55
CA MET A 95 -1.56 -13.91 3.84
C MET A 95 -2.94 -13.51 4.33
N VAL A 96 -3.95 -13.86 3.58
CA VAL A 96 -5.24 -14.04 4.21
C VAL A 96 -5.24 -15.47 4.71
N PRO A 97 -5.13 -15.71 6.04
CA PRO A 97 -5.30 -17.06 6.56
C PRO A 97 -6.54 -17.67 5.93
N SER A 98 -6.48 -18.92 5.55
CA SER A 98 -7.62 -19.64 4.96
C SER A 98 -8.92 -19.48 5.75
N ARG A 99 -8.81 -19.12 7.03
CA ARG A 99 -9.92 -18.80 7.93
C ARG A 99 -10.47 -17.38 7.75
N LEU A 100 -9.68 -16.41 7.29
CA LEU A 100 -10.23 -15.08 6.94
C LEU A 100 -11.03 -15.14 5.64
N HIS A 101 -10.74 -16.06 4.72
CA HIS A 101 -11.61 -16.35 3.58
C HIS A 101 -13.00 -16.82 4.01
N LEU A 102 -13.15 -17.43 5.19
CA LEU A 102 -14.46 -17.81 5.74
C LEU A 102 -15.29 -16.61 6.21
N LEU A 103 -14.67 -15.44 6.39
CA LEU A 103 -15.36 -14.21 6.80
C LEU A 103 -15.97 -13.45 5.63
N TRP A 104 -15.38 -13.62 4.47
CA TRP A 104 -15.92 -13.16 3.19
C TRP A 104 -16.39 -14.37 2.40
N ASP A 105 -17.24 -14.13 1.42
CA ASP A 105 -17.51 -15.11 0.38
C ASP A 105 -16.17 -15.73 -0.06
N GLU A 106 -16.12 -17.07 -0.21
CA GLU A 106 -14.91 -17.79 -0.63
C GLU A 106 -14.34 -17.30 -1.96
N HIS A 107 -15.15 -16.56 -2.72
CA HIS A 107 -14.76 -15.94 -3.99
C HIS A 107 -14.36 -14.45 -3.83
N ALA A 108 -14.43 -13.87 -2.63
CA ALA A 108 -14.10 -12.47 -2.43
C ALA A 108 -12.60 -12.21 -2.69
N LYS A 109 -12.33 -11.19 -3.48
CA LYS A 109 -10.98 -10.71 -3.71
C LYS A 109 -10.57 -9.79 -2.57
N ILE A 110 -9.60 -10.21 -1.78
CA ILE A 110 -9.10 -9.43 -0.65
C ILE A 110 -7.79 -8.75 -1.06
N GLY A 111 -7.75 -7.43 -0.93
CA GLY A 111 -6.55 -6.62 -1.14
C GLY A 111 -5.83 -6.35 0.17
N GLU A 112 -4.51 -6.32 0.13
CA GLU A 112 -3.66 -5.88 1.23
C GLU A 112 -2.94 -4.59 0.85
N VAL A 113 -3.08 -3.57 1.71
CA VAL A 113 -2.31 -2.33 1.57
C VAL A 113 -0.92 -2.54 2.14
N SER A 114 0.08 -2.35 1.30
CA SER A 114 1.49 -2.53 1.67
C SER A 114 2.39 -1.51 0.99
N ALA A 115 3.68 -1.53 1.34
CA ALA A 115 4.71 -0.68 0.74
C ALA A 115 4.31 0.80 0.65
N VAL A 116 3.61 1.31 1.67
CA VAL A 116 3.27 2.73 1.77
C VAL A 116 4.50 3.48 2.27
N VAL A 117 5.14 4.18 1.37
CA VAL A 117 6.40 4.85 1.66
C VAL A 117 6.51 6.19 0.93
N VAL A 118 7.12 7.18 1.58
CA VAL A 118 7.52 8.44 0.98
C VAL A 118 8.99 8.64 1.26
N HIS A 119 9.76 8.94 0.22
CA HIS A 119 11.19 9.21 0.32
C HIS A 119 11.46 10.25 1.42
N PRO A 120 12.43 10.05 2.32
CA PRO A 120 12.64 10.89 3.50
C PRO A 120 12.70 12.41 3.22
N PHE A 121 13.28 12.83 2.10
CA PHE A 121 13.37 14.25 1.72
C PHE A 121 12.05 14.85 1.22
N HIS A 122 11.05 14.02 0.94
CA HIS A 122 9.74 14.45 0.41
C HIS A 122 8.60 14.24 1.41
N GLN A 123 8.90 13.80 2.63
CA GLN A 123 7.90 13.67 3.71
C GLN A 123 7.33 15.03 4.14
N ASN A 124 6.15 15.00 4.78
CA ASN A 124 5.44 16.18 5.29
C ASN A 124 4.94 17.16 4.21
N LYS A 125 4.99 16.78 2.93
CA LYS A 125 4.48 17.56 1.80
C LYS A 125 3.10 17.07 1.31
N LYS A 126 2.37 16.27 2.11
CA LYS A 126 1.07 15.63 1.80
C LYS A 126 1.11 14.62 0.65
N ILE A 127 2.28 14.31 0.09
CA ILE A 127 2.44 13.37 -1.04
C ILE A 127 1.84 12.00 -0.70
N GLY A 128 2.18 11.43 0.47
CA GLY A 128 1.66 10.14 0.90
C GLY A 128 0.14 10.10 1.03
N THR A 129 -0.47 11.16 1.56
CA THR A 129 -1.94 11.25 1.68
C THR A 129 -2.62 11.29 0.32
N GLN A 130 -2.13 12.10 -0.60
CA GLN A 130 -2.67 12.22 -1.95
C GLN A 130 -2.51 10.90 -2.72
N LEU A 131 -1.33 10.31 -2.64
CA LEU A 131 -1.03 9.06 -3.29
C LEU A 131 -1.91 7.92 -2.77
N PHE A 132 -2.08 7.85 -1.44
CA PHE A 132 -2.97 6.86 -0.85
C PHE A 132 -4.42 7.05 -1.31
N SER A 133 -4.94 8.28 -1.30
CA SER A 133 -6.30 8.56 -1.77
C SER A 133 -6.49 8.09 -3.21
N LYS A 134 -5.51 8.35 -4.07
CA LYS A 134 -5.57 7.91 -5.47
C LYS A 134 -5.48 6.38 -5.60
N MET A 135 -4.57 5.73 -4.88
CA MET A 135 -4.49 4.26 -4.83
C MET A 135 -5.80 3.65 -4.36
N HIS A 136 -6.39 4.20 -3.29
CA HIS A 136 -7.64 3.72 -2.74
C HIS A 136 -8.77 3.75 -3.78
N THR A 137 -8.91 4.86 -4.51
CA THR A 137 -9.94 5.04 -5.51
C THR A 137 -9.69 4.24 -6.79
N ASP A 138 -8.47 4.31 -7.33
CA ASP A 138 -8.16 3.86 -8.68
C ASP A 138 -7.70 2.39 -8.73
N VAL A 139 -7.26 1.83 -7.61
CA VAL A 139 -6.79 0.45 -7.50
C VAL A 139 -7.61 -0.33 -6.49
N ALA A 140 -7.58 0.07 -5.21
CA ALA A 140 -8.14 -0.73 -4.13
C ALA A 140 -9.64 -0.97 -4.31
N LEU A 141 -10.44 0.08 -4.52
CA LEU A 141 -11.88 -0.04 -4.71
C LEU A 141 -12.29 -0.66 -6.06
N GLN A 142 -11.43 -0.67 -7.06
CA GLN A 142 -11.73 -1.26 -8.37
C GLN A 142 -11.41 -2.76 -8.41
N GLU A 143 -10.31 -3.16 -7.79
CA GLU A 143 -9.76 -4.51 -7.93
C GLU A 143 -10.24 -5.48 -6.83
N PHE A 144 -10.64 -4.98 -5.65
CA PHE A 144 -10.89 -5.80 -4.46
C PHE A 144 -12.28 -5.61 -3.86
N ASP A 145 -12.80 -6.65 -3.24
CA ASP A 145 -14.09 -6.68 -2.54
C ASP A 145 -13.93 -6.28 -1.07
N ALA A 146 -12.78 -6.56 -0.48
CA ALA A 146 -12.39 -6.10 0.85
C ALA A 146 -10.92 -5.70 0.82
N ILE A 147 -10.53 -4.76 1.71
CA ILE A 147 -9.17 -4.26 1.79
C ILE A 147 -8.73 -4.34 3.24
N ILE A 148 -7.57 -4.92 3.47
CA ILE A 148 -6.97 -5.02 4.79
C ILE A 148 -5.61 -4.30 4.83
N GLY A 149 -5.18 -3.97 6.02
CA GLY A 149 -3.83 -3.46 6.27
C GLY A 149 -3.56 -3.30 7.75
N TRP A 150 -2.32 -3.12 8.11
CA TRP A 150 -1.89 -2.88 9.49
C TRP A 150 -0.69 -1.96 9.52
N THR A 151 -0.57 -1.17 10.58
CA THR A 151 0.54 -0.23 10.74
C THR A 151 0.69 0.25 12.17
N ILE A 152 1.93 0.46 12.60
CA ILE A 152 2.26 1.19 13.82
C ILE A 152 2.38 2.70 13.57
N ASN A 153 2.45 3.13 12.31
CA ASN A 153 2.65 4.53 11.94
C ASN A 153 1.39 5.36 12.20
N PRO A 154 1.42 6.37 13.11
CA PRO A 154 0.24 7.18 13.44
C PRO A 154 -0.32 7.95 12.24
N SER A 155 0.54 8.41 11.33
CA SER A 155 0.10 9.13 10.13
C SER A 155 -0.72 8.23 9.21
N MET A 156 -0.32 6.95 9.08
CA MET A 156 -1.08 5.98 8.31
C MET A 156 -2.43 5.66 8.94
N LYS A 157 -2.48 5.49 10.27
CA LYS A 157 -3.76 5.29 10.99
C LYS A 157 -4.73 6.40 10.68
N HIS A 158 -4.29 7.66 10.76
CA HIS A 158 -5.13 8.82 10.46
C HIS A 158 -5.58 8.86 8.98
N ILE A 159 -4.72 8.47 8.04
CA ILE A 159 -5.10 8.36 6.62
C ILE A 159 -6.18 7.28 6.45
N TRP A 160 -6.03 6.12 7.06
CA TRP A 160 -7.00 5.03 6.96
C TRP A 160 -8.36 5.39 7.55
N GLU A 161 -8.39 6.00 8.73
CA GLU A 161 -9.62 6.49 9.36
C GLU A 161 -10.37 7.48 8.45
N ARG A 162 -9.66 8.37 7.76
CA ARG A 162 -10.25 9.29 6.77
C ARG A 162 -10.83 8.59 5.55
N HIS A 163 -10.36 7.41 5.22
CA HIS A 163 -10.86 6.58 4.12
C HIS A 163 -11.83 5.49 4.61
N ASN A 164 -12.43 5.67 5.79
CA ASN A 164 -13.42 4.77 6.37
C ASN A 164 -12.91 3.33 6.61
N TYR A 165 -11.61 3.17 6.84
CA TYR A 165 -11.10 1.91 7.35
C TYR A 165 -11.46 1.78 8.82
N GLU A 166 -12.05 0.66 9.18
CA GLU A 166 -12.36 0.33 10.56
C GLU A 166 -11.21 -0.41 11.22
N LYS A 167 -10.90 -0.01 12.44
CA LYS A 167 -9.93 -0.71 13.26
C LYS A 167 -10.61 -1.87 13.97
N ILE A 168 -10.03 -3.06 13.85
CA ILE A 168 -10.42 -4.26 14.58
C ILE A 168 -9.24 -4.78 15.41
N ALA A 169 -9.55 -5.58 16.44
CA ALA A 169 -8.51 -6.27 17.19
C ALA A 169 -7.78 -7.27 16.30
N PHE A 170 -6.49 -7.46 16.58
CA PHE A 170 -5.72 -8.51 15.91
C PHE A 170 -6.29 -9.88 16.31
N PRO A 171 -6.47 -10.81 15.34
CA PRO A 171 -6.98 -12.15 15.65
C PRO A 171 -5.88 -13.01 16.28
N TRP A 172 -5.73 -12.93 17.61
CA TRP A 172 -4.64 -13.57 18.37
C TRP A 172 -4.54 -15.09 18.20
N LYS A 173 -5.62 -15.75 17.81
CA LYS A 173 -5.60 -17.19 17.48
C LYS A 173 -4.78 -17.51 16.22
N LEU A 174 -4.52 -16.51 15.39
CA LEU A 174 -3.71 -16.62 14.17
C LEU A 174 -2.27 -16.10 14.37
N TYR A 175 -1.91 -15.79 15.63
CA TYR A 175 -0.64 -15.15 15.98
C TYR A 175 0.57 -15.92 15.44
N GLU A 176 0.65 -17.22 15.70
CA GLU A 176 1.80 -18.05 15.31
C GLU A 176 1.95 -18.15 13.78
N GLU A 177 0.83 -18.27 13.07
CA GLU A 177 0.80 -18.33 11.61
C GLU A 177 1.31 -17.03 10.99
N TRP A 178 0.84 -15.90 11.52
CA TRP A 178 1.24 -14.58 11.04
C TRP A 178 2.67 -14.23 11.47
N LEU A 179 3.07 -14.61 12.68
CA LEU A 179 4.43 -14.41 13.14
C LEU A 179 5.42 -15.15 12.24
N ALA A 180 5.18 -16.42 11.93
CA ALA A 180 6.05 -17.21 11.07
C ALA A 180 6.28 -16.57 9.68
N PHE A 181 5.27 -15.87 9.16
CA PHE A 181 5.40 -15.14 7.91
C PHE A 181 6.10 -13.78 8.05
N PHE A 182 5.70 -13.00 9.04
CA PHE A 182 6.16 -11.61 9.15
C PHE A 182 7.48 -11.44 9.91
N GLU A 183 7.83 -12.34 10.84
CA GLU A 183 9.08 -12.25 11.61
C GLU A 183 10.32 -12.17 10.71
N PRO A 184 10.48 -12.97 9.63
CA PRO A 184 11.60 -12.84 8.71
C PRO A 184 11.67 -11.51 7.96
N LEU A 185 10.52 -10.83 7.81
CA LEU A 185 10.39 -9.62 7.00
C LEU A 185 10.61 -8.34 7.80
N ILE A 186 10.09 -8.29 9.03
CA ILE A 186 10.07 -7.06 9.84
C ILE A 186 10.61 -7.27 11.26
N GLY A 187 10.92 -8.50 11.65
CA GLY A 187 11.33 -8.87 13.00
C GLY A 187 10.15 -8.97 13.97
N ARG A 188 10.31 -9.82 14.99
CA ARG A 188 9.26 -10.11 15.99
C ARG A 188 8.76 -8.86 16.71
N GLU A 189 9.64 -8.00 17.18
CA GLU A 189 9.28 -6.80 17.92
C GLU A 189 8.36 -5.86 17.12
N VAL A 190 8.68 -5.65 15.84
CA VAL A 190 7.86 -4.81 14.95
C VAL A 190 6.54 -5.51 14.64
N PHE A 191 6.55 -6.82 14.43
CA PHE A 191 5.33 -7.62 14.25
C PHE A 191 4.39 -7.46 15.44
N GLU A 192 4.87 -7.69 16.67
CA GLU A 192 4.07 -7.60 17.90
C GLU A 192 3.48 -6.20 18.10
N LYS A 193 4.27 -5.15 17.86
CA LYS A 193 3.76 -3.77 17.90
C LYS A 193 2.63 -3.54 16.90
N ASN A 194 2.74 -4.08 15.68
CA ASN A 194 1.65 -4.00 14.69
C ASN A 194 0.42 -4.80 15.13
N ALA A 195 0.59 -6.02 15.63
CA ALA A 195 -0.50 -6.85 16.13
C ALA A 195 -1.27 -6.16 17.29
N HIS A 196 -0.57 -5.54 18.23
CA HIS A 196 -1.20 -4.74 19.29
C HIS A 196 -1.91 -3.48 18.76
N CYS A 197 -1.51 -2.95 17.61
CA CYS A 197 -2.22 -1.86 16.98
C CYS A 197 -3.53 -2.27 16.32
N GLY A 198 -3.73 -3.57 16.05
CA GLY A 198 -4.89 -4.13 15.37
C GLY A 198 -4.80 -4.00 13.84
N LEU A 199 -5.79 -4.58 13.18
CA LEU A 199 -5.97 -4.51 11.74
C LEU A 199 -6.87 -3.35 11.36
N PHE A 200 -6.69 -2.84 10.16
CA PHE A 200 -7.59 -1.88 9.53
C PHE A 200 -8.25 -2.55 8.34
N ILE A 201 -9.57 -2.50 8.29
CA ILE A 201 -10.39 -3.12 7.26
C ILE A 201 -11.27 -2.06 6.62
N HIS A 202 -11.31 -2.02 5.29
CA HIS A 202 -12.28 -1.27 4.54
C HIS A 202 -13.34 -2.23 3.98
N PRO A 203 -14.56 -2.22 4.53
CA PRO A 203 -15.66 -3.00 4.00
C PRO A 203 -16.20 -2.30 2.74
N LYS A 204 -16.09 -2.93 1.59
CA LYS A 204 -16.71 -2.42 0.36
C LYS A 204 -18.21 -2.71 0.29
N HIS A 205 -18.76 -3.55 1.16
CA HIS A 205 -20.10 -4.09 1.07
C HIS A 205 -20.96 -3.87 2.31
N GLU A 206 -22.27 -3.75 2.05
CA GLU A 206 -23.40 -3.51 2.94
C GLU A 206 -23.29 -3.95 4.40
N LYS A 207 -23.88 -3.14 5.31
CA LYS A 207 -23.91 -3.33 6.78
C LYS A 207 -24.15 -4.77 7.27
N ALA A 208 -24.90 -5.58 6.55
CA ALA A 208 -25.18 -6.97 6.92
C ALA A 208 -23.95 -7.89 6.78
N LYS A 209 -23.03 -7.60 5.85
CA LYS A 209 -21.74 -8.30 5.73
C LYS A 209 -20.76 -7.84 6.80
N GLU A 210 -20.83 -6.59 7.20
CA GLU A 210 -20.02 -6.00 8.27
C GLU A 210 -20.24 -6.67 9.63
N GLU A 211 -21.50 -6.90 10.02
CA GLU A 211 -21.86 -7.65 11.25
C GLU A 211 -21.34 -9.09 11.21
N LYS A 212 -21.41 -9.72 10.05
CA LYS A 212 -20.92 -11.09 9.84
C LYS A 212 -19.39 -11.17 9.97
N ILE A 213 -18.68 -10.19 9.43
CA ILE A 213 -17.22 -10.06 9.54
C ILE A 213 -16.82 -9.81 11.00
N ARG A 214 -17.45 -8.87 11.68
CA ARG A 214 -17.20 -8.58 13.11
C ARG A 214 -17.48 -9.77 14.00
N SER A 215 -18.61 -10.45 13.80
CA SER A 215 -18.99 -11.65 14.56
C SER A 215 -18.00 -12.79 14.34
N ALA A 216 -17.59 -13.02 13.12
CA ALA A 216 -16.65 -14.09 12.79
C ALA A 216 -15.22 -13.79 13.29
N LEU A 217 -14.75 -12.53 13.18
CA LEU A 217 -13.48 -12.10 13.79
C LEU A 217 -13.49 -12.19 15.31
N ALA A 218 -14.63 -11.90 15.96
CA ALA A 218 -14.79 -12.07 17.40
C ALA A 218 -14.80 -13.55 17.83
N SER A 219 -15.11 -14.47 16.91
CA SER A 219 -15.11 -15.91 17.13
C SER A 219 -13.78 -16.60 16.82
N LEU A 220 -12.87 -15.89 16.14
CA LEU A 220 -11.48 -16.29 15.90
C LEU A 220 -10.58 -15.89 17.06
#